data_2391eebf4bcb07d6be41a8064299398b
#
_entry.id   2391eebf4bcb07d6be41a8064299398b
#
_cell.length_a   1.000
_cell.length_b   1.000
_cell.length_c   1.000
_cell.angle_alpha   90.00
_cell.angle_beta   90.00
_cell.angle_gamma   90.00
#
_symmetry.space_group_name_H-M   'P 1'
#
loop_
_entity.id
_entity.type
_entity.pdbx_description
1 polymer ?
#
loop_
_entity_poly.entity_id
_entity_poly.type
_entity_poly.pdbx_seq_one_letter_code
_entity_poly.pdbx_strand_id
1 'polypeptide(L)'
;MKTIIKITVFFIFSIFLISCNEDLVEETQSGILKGKVVRRGTNEPLANVKIFTTPTTNTVFSAEDGTFEIKEMPIGNYSVKAELTGFLTNFLSVNMQSQSQIVTVVFEMDDDESLNTAPTVPILLSPTDNSENQPLEVELTWNTTDPDTLDVLKYRLIVKNNLNTNVLEVKDLLDKHYTLKDLKFGVSYFWQVAVSDGIHPEVFSAVSKFTTNATPANRFHFVRKQAGNLYIVSSNEAGTNFEFTGLSYNSWRPRKNNNAGVIAFLRTEGGNTHIFTAKPDGSEVFKVTTVPVSGFNNFELDFAWKTNGKELIYANFDKLYRINKDGSGQELIYKTTDGSIISECDWSYDSSKIAIKTNDFNGYNTKIYVIDMLGDTIKTVLSGVSGGSGGLDFSVDGNLLLYSHDVSGYQDGNYRQLDSHLFIYNLTNDAVRDISAESEKPNGSNDLDPRFSPNNAQVIFTNTSNDGISQKTVMMIDLSSSESDLDRTILFSNAEMPDFE
;
A
#
# COMPACT_ATOMS: atom_id res chain seq x y z
N MET A 1 -120.80 4.55 50.57
CA MET A 1 -119.49 3.96 50.47
C MET A 1 -119.17 3.38 49.09
N LYS A 2 -120.01 3.06 48.15
CA LYS A 2 -119.73 2.48 46.84
C LYS A 2 -119.46 3.53 45.75
N THR A 3 -119.74 4.80 45.93
CA THR A 3 -119.56 5.86 44.93
C THR A 3 -118.18 6.54 45.07
N ILE A 4 -117.59 6.58 46.26
CA ILE A 4 -116.24 7.19 46.50
C ILE A 4 -115.14 6.27 46.02
N ILE A 5 -115.33 4.96 46.05
CA ILE A 5 -114.33 3.99 45.56
C ILE A 5 -114.19 4.00 44.02
N LYS A 6 -115.30 4.31 43.29
CA LYS A 6 -115.25 4.40 41.83
C LYS A 6 -114.50 5.67 41.28
N ILE A 7 -114.56 6.77 42.02
CA ILE A 7 -113.85 8.01 41.65
C ILE A 7 -112.38 7.93 41.99
N THR A 8 -112.02 7.27 43.10
CA THR A 8 -110.59 7.06 43.50
C THR A 8 -109.85 6.13 42.55
N VAL A 9 -110.47 5.08 42.01
CA VAL A 9 -109.88 4.18 41.04
C VAL A 9 -109.72 4.84 39.68
N PHE A 10 -110.65 5.73 39.30
CA PHE A 10 -110.51 6.45 38.02
C PHE A 10 -109.42 7.54 38.11
N PHE A 11 -109.15 8.17 39.24
CA PHE A 11 -108.09 9.15 39.42
C PHE A 11 -106.70 8.53 39.55
N ILE A 12 -106.59 7.32 40.09
CA ILE A 12 -105.33 6.55 40.15
C ILE A 12 -104.95 6.03 38.75
N PHE A 13 -105.89 5.66 37.90
CA PHE A 13 -105.63 5.21 36.52
C PHE A 13 -105.26 6.37 35.59
N SER A 14 -105.69 7.61 35.90
CA SER A 14 -105.36 8.80 35.13
C SER A 14 -103.94 9.34 35.40
N ILE A 15 -103.27 8.93 36.52
CA ILE A 15 -101.94 9.36 36.90
C ILE A 15 -100.87 8.43 36.25
N PHE A 16 -101.21 7.26 35.72
CA PHE A 16 -100.30 6.33 35.07
C PHE A 16 -100.12 6.59 33.56
N LEU A 17 -100.72 7.61 32.96
CA LEU A 17 -100.57 7.90 31.52
C LEU A 17 -99.77 9.14 31.20
N ILE A 18 -99.01 9.70 32.20
CA ILE A 18 -98.10 10.81 31.95
C ILE A 18 -96.68 10.42 32.50
N SER A 19 -96.05 9.47 31.88
CA SER A 19 -94.62 9.24 32.01
C SER A 19 -94.12 8.39 30.85
N CYS A 20 -94.16 8.97 29.68
CA CYS A 20 -93.20 8.68 28.62
C CYS A 20 -92.38 9.96 28.46
N ASN A 21 -91.33 10.12 29.27
CA ASN A 21 -90.18 10.86 28.89
C ASN A 21 -89.46 9.93 27.90
N GLU A 22 -89.59 10.19 26.61
CA GLU A 22 -88.58 9.82 25.67
C GLU A 22 -87.34 10.67 26.03
N ASP A 23 -86.39 10.06 26.69
CA ASP A 23 -85.04 10.58 26.69
C ASP A 23 -84.64 10.73 25.20
N LEU A 24 -84.68 11.94 24.68
CA LEU A 24 -84.01 12.32 23.49
C LEU A 24 -82.56 11.99 23.70
N VAL A 25 -82.08 10.85 23.20
CA VAL A 25 -80.70 10.60 23.01
C VAL A 25 -80.26 11.72 22.07
N GLU A 26 -79.64 12.76 22.62
CA GLU A 26 -78.93 13.73 21.80
C GLU A 26 -77.98 12.92 20.94
N GLU A 27 -78.23 12.87 19.62
CA GLU A 27 -77.23 12.36 18.67
C GLU A 27 -75.96 13.16 18.88
N THR A 28 -75.01 12.59 19.64
CA THR A 28 -73.69 13.20 19.82
C THR A 28 -73.07 13.35 18.47
N GLN A 29 -73.00 14.61 17.99
CA GLN A 29 -72.32 14.93 16.72
C GLN A 29 -70.88 14.45 16.80
N SER A 30 -70.52 13.53 15.94
CA SER A 30 -69.20 12.89 15.95
C SER A 30 -68.55 12.89 14.56
N GLY A 31 -67.19 12.91 14.53
CA GLY A 31 -66.36 12.77 13.36
C GLY A 31 -65.50 11.51 13.43
N ILE A 32 -64.55 11.42 12.52
CA ILE A 32 -63.60 10.31 12.40
C ILE A 32 -62.18 10.88 12.40
N LEU A 33 -61.32 10.35 13.25
CA LEU A 33 -59.89 10.60 13.19
C LEU A 33 -59.21 9.42 12.49
N LYS A 34 -58.52 9.69 11.37
CA LYS A 34 -57.66 8.74 10.68
C LYS A 34 -56.19 9.16 10.80
N GLY A 35 -55.29 8.23 10.76
CA GLY A 35 -53.89 8.57 10.77
C GLY A 35 -53.00 7.44 10.36
N LYS A 36 -51.72 7.78 10.28
CA LYS A 36 -50.61 6.85 10.09
C LYS A 36 -49.55 7.11 11.11
N VAL A 37 -48.92 6.05 11.62
CA VAL A 37 -47.77 6.12 12.50
C VAL A 37 -46.55 5.59 11.75
N VAL A 38 -45.49 6.36 11.74
CA VAL A 38 -44.24 6.02 11.06
C VAL A 38 -43.05 6.33 11.97
N ARG A 39 -41.92 5.67 11.72
CA ARG A 39 -40.63 5.97 12.35
C ARG A 39 -40.09 7.27 11.75
N ARG A 40 -39.65 8.20 12.58
CA ARG A 40 -39.04 9.43 12.10
C ARG A 40 -37.75 9.13 11.31
N GLY A 41 -37.54 9.86 10.21
CA GLY A 41 -36.38 9.76 9.35
C GLY A 41 -36.45 8.67 8.27
N THR A 42 -37.00 7.47 8.57
CA THR A 42 -37.12 6.38 7.58
C THR A 42 -38.51 6.31 6.93
N ASN A 43 -39.54 6.89 7.56
CA ASN A 43 -40.98 6.76 7.20
C ASN A 43 -41.48 5.31 7.19
N GLU A 44 -40.77 4.39 7.85
CA GLU A 44 -41.19 3.00 8.03
C GLU A 44 -42.47 2.94 8.83
N PRO A 45 -43.54 2.20 8.41
CA PRO A 45 -44.76 2.09 9.13
C PRO A 45 -44.58 1.33 10.46
N LEU A 46 -45.19 1.85 11.55
CA LEU A 46 -45.15 1.22 12.87
C LEU A 46 -46.50 0.58 13.20
N ALA A 47 -46.49 -0.73 13.37
CA ALA A 47 -47.63 -1.55 13.78
C ALA A 47 -47.78 -1.59 15.31
N ASN A 48 -49.00 -1.89 15.76
CA ASN A 48 -49.33 -2.08 17.18
C ASN A 48 -49.06 -0.85 18.09
N VAL A 49 -48.94 0.35 17.51
CA VAL A 49 -48.85 1.58 18.28
C VAL A 49 -50.19 1.82 18.94
N LYS A 50 -50.19 2.03 20.25
CA LYS A 50 -51.41 2.37 21.03
C LYS A 50 -51.73 3.85 20.85
N ILE A 51 -52.91 4.15 20.30
CA ILE A 51 -53.42 5.50 20.07
C ILE A 51 -54.62 5.73 20.96
N PHE A 52 -54.60 6.78 21.78
CA PHE A 52 -55.65 7.17 22.65
C PHE A 52 -55.74 8.69 22.83
N THR A 53 -56.83 9.20 23.37
CA THR A 53 -57.11 10.64 23.44
C THR A 53 -57.35 11.14 24.85
N THR A 54 -57.15 12.46 25.03
CA THR A 54 -57.60 13.21 26.22
C THR A 54 -58.35 14.44 25.71
N PRO A 55 -59.68 14.64 26.01
CA PRO A 55 -60.59 13.70 26.72
C PRO A 55 -60.65 12.31 26.08
N THR A 56 -60.93 11.29 26.89
CA THR A 56 -60.92 9.88 26.51
C THR A 56 -61.98 9.55 25.47
N THR A 57 -61.58 8.96 24.36
CA THR A 57 -62.43 8.31 23.36
C THR A 57 -62.05 6.83 23.26
N ASN A 58 -62.37 6.17 22.15
CA ASN A 58 -61.92 4.80 21.91
C ASN A 58 -60.37 4.72 21.72
N THR A 59 -59.75 3.77 22.42
CA THR A 59 -58.35 3.42 22.21
C THR A 59 -58.24 2.46 21.04
N VAL A 60 -57.34 2.73 20.11
CA VAL A 60 -57.04 1.88 18.92
C VAL A 60 -55.58 1.55 18.82
N PHE A 61 -55.23 0.58 17.97
CA PHE A 61 -53.85 0.22 17.64
C PHE A 61 -53.64 0.37 16.14
N SER A 62 -52.43 0.78 15.74
CA SER A 62 -52.10 0.85 14.34
C SER A 62 -51.98 -0.54 13.70
N ALA A 63 -52.38 -0.64 12.43
CA ALA A 63 -52.25 -1.84 11.59
C ALA A 63 -50.80 -2.06 11.13
N GLU A 64 -50.53 -3.16 10.39
CA GLU A 64 -49.20 -3.48 9.87
C GLU A 64 -48.62 -2.39 8.94
N ASP A 65 -49.50 -1.67 8.22
CA ASP A 65 -49.12 -0.55 7.34
C ASP A 65 -49.04 0.80 8.10
N GLY A 66 -49.12 0.77 9.43
CA GLY A 66 -49.11 1.92 10.33
C GLY A 66 -50.40 2.71 10.40
N THR A 67 -51.46 2.34 9.68
CA THR A 67 -52.73 3.10 9.67
C THR A 67 -53.57 2.82 10.90
N PHE A 68 -54.36 3.82 11.31
CA PHE A 68 -55.34 3.70 12.38
C PHE A 68 -56.59 4.55 12.13
N GLU A 69 -57.69 4.23 12.79
CA GLU A 69 -58.96 4.97 12.72
C GLU A 69 -59.68 4.97 14.07
N ILE A 70 -60.02 6.16 14.60
CA ILE A 70 -60.94 6.34 15.74
C ILE A 70 -62.25 6.86 15.20
N LYS A 71 -63.30 6.03 15.31
CA LYS A 71 -64.67 6.35 14.88
C LYS A 71 -65.41 7.00 16.00
N GLU A 72 -66.54 7.71 15.69
CA GLU A 72 -67.47 8.30 16.61
C GLU A 72 -66.81 9.25 17.62
N MET A 73 -65.84 10.04 17.16
CA MET A 73 -65.15 11.01 17.97
C MET A 73 -66.00 12.26 18.15
N PRO A 74 -66.51 12.62 19.37
CA PRO A 74 -67.34 13.79 19.60
C PRO A 74 -66.67 15.09 19.15
N ILE A 75 -67.47 16.13 18.86
CA ILE A 75 -66.93 17.46 18.57
C ILE A 75 -66.18 17.99 19.80
N GLY A 76 -64.95 18.50 19.59
CA GLY A 76 -64.09 18.99 20.66
C GLY A 76 -62.62 19.06 20.32
N ASN A 77 -61.88 19.55 21.30
CA ASN A 77 -60.40 19.57 21.21
C ASN A 77 -59.82 18.37 21.93
N TYR A 78 -58.90 17.67 21.26
CA TYR A 78 -58.25 16.45 21.79
C TYR A 78 -56.76 16.57 21.74
N SER A 79 -56.09 16.06 22.75
CA SER A 79 -54.70 15.63 22.66
C SER A 79 -54.71 14.14 22.32
N VAL A 80 -54.19 13.79 21.15
CA VAL A 80 -54.07 12.40 20.70
C VAL A 80 -52.64 11.95 21.00
N LYS A 81 -52.51 10.81 21.69
CA LYS A 81 -51.22 10.20 22.08
C LYS A 81 -50.97 8.95 21.28
N ALA A 82 -49.70 8.75 20.88
CA ALA A 82 -49.20 7.51 20.33
C ALA A 82 -48.08 6.96 21.24
N GLU A 83 -48.23 5.71 21.68
CA GLU A 83 -47.30 5.00 22.58
C GLU A 83 -46.93 3.64 21.99
N LEU A 84 -45.62 3.37 21.92
CA LEU A 84 -45.04 2.08 21.52
C LEU A 84 -43.77 1.86 22.34
N THR A 85 -43.56 0.65 22.84
CA THR A 85 -42.33 0.30 23.55
C THR A 85 -41.14 0.44 22.58
N GLY A 86 -40.04 1.09 23.01
CA GLY A 86 -38.90 1.39 22.18
C GLY A 86 -38.96 2.74 21.45
N PHE A 87 -40.04 3.49 21.64
CA PHE A 87 -40.25 4.81 21.05
C PHE A 87 -40.65 5.85 22.08
N LEU A 88 -40.25 7.09 21.89
CA LEU A 88 -40.74 8.21 22.67
C LEU A 88 -42.21 8.46 22.38
N THR A 89 -43.03 8.66 23.46
CA THR A 89 -44.44 9.00 23.33
C THR A 89 -44.61 10.30 22.55
N ASN A 90 -45.43 10.28 21.49
CA ASN A 90 -45.72 11.45 20.66
C ASN A 90 -47.16 11.95 20.89
N PHE A 91 -47.36 13.26 20.75
CA PHE A 91 -48.63 13.95 21.00
C PHE A 91 -48.99 14.87 19.83
N LEU A 92 -50.27 14.84 19.42
CA LEU A 92 -50.81 15.77 18.44
C LEU A 92 -52.12 16.36 18.96
N SER A 93 -52.33 17.65 18.69
CA SER A 93 -53.62 18.30 18.98
C SER A 93 -54.56 18.16 17.79
N VAL A 94 -55.75 17.71 18.03
CA VAL A 94 -56.80 17.54 17.03
C VAL A 94 -58.04 18.30 17.46
N ASN A 95 -58.60 19.07 16.53
CA ASN A 95 -59.86 19.77 16.74
C ASN A 95 -60.93 19.18 15.82
N MET A 96 -61.96 18.55 16.41
CA MET A 96 -63.15 18.02 15.72
C MET A 96 -64.26 19.08 15.77
N GLN A 97 -64.55 19.71 14.63
CA GLN A 97 -65.41 20.93 14.56
C GLN A 97 -66.80 20.66 14.05
N SER A 98 -67.03 19.58 13.34
CA SER A 98 -68.33 19.32 12.72
C SER A 98 -68.66 17.83 12.65
N GLN A 99 -69.97 17.52 12.56
CA GLN A 99 -70.43 16.16 12.34
C GLN A 99 -69.88 15.57 11.01
N SER A 100 -69.53 14.29 11.05
CA SER A 100 -68.95 13.54 9.93
C SER A 100 -67.62 14.10 9.38
N GLN A 101 -66.98 15.00 10.11
CA GLN A 101 -65.62 15.47 9.75
C GLN A 101 -64.62 14.34 9.80
N ILE A 102 -63.76 14.25 8.79
CA ILE A 102 -62.58 13.36 8.79
C ILE A 102 -61.36 14.24 9.03
N VAL A 103 -60.65 14.00 10.14
CA VAL A 103 -59.33 14.61 10.39
C VAL A 103 -58.27 13.56 10.13
N THR A 104 -57.21 13.93 9.40
CA THR A 104 -56.08 13.03 9.13
C THR A 104 -54.82 13.56 9.80
N VAL A 105 -54.08 12.68 10.49
CA VAL A 105 -52.83 13.00 11.19
C VAL A 105 -51.74 11.97 10.86
N VAL A 106 -50.48 12.38 10.99
CA VAL A 106 -49.32 11.49 10.91
C VAL A 106 -48.53 11.64 12.21
N PHE A 107 -48.29 10.53 12.88
CA PHE A 107 -47.35 10.47 13.99
C PHE A 107 -45.97 10.02 13.45
N GLU A 108 -44.95 10.84 13.64
CA GLU A 108 -43.55 10.46 13.45
C GLU A 108 -42.97 10.16 14.82
N MET A 109 -42.75 8.87 15.12
CA MET A 109 -42.22 8.41 16.39
C MET A 109 -40.68 8.44 16.37
N ASP A 110 -40.11 9.02 17.42
CA ASP A 110 -38.66 8.98 17.67
C ASP A 110 -38.32 7.73 18.48
N ASP A 111 -37.19 7.10 18.20
CA ASP A 111 -36.68 5.99 19.01
C ASP A 111 -36.37 6.48 20.44
N ASP A 112 -36.61 5.64 21.43
CA ASP A 112 -36.23 5.93 22.82
C ASP A 112 -34.79 5.47 23.07
N GLU A 113 -33.84 6.35 22.77
CA GLU A 113 -32.38 6.09 22.96
C GLU A 113 -32.02 5.76 24.43
N SER A 114 -32.92 6.06 25.40
CA SER A 114 -32.67 5.70 26.79
C SER A 114 -32.74 4.19 27.05
N LEU A 115 -33.27 3.43 26.11
CA LEU A 115 -33.37 1.97 26.17
C LEU A 115 -32.27 1.29 25.38
N ASN A 116 -31.50 2.05 24.57
CA ASN A 116 -30.36 1.52 23.80
C ASN A 116 -29.25 1.06 24.75
N THR A 117 -28.61 -0.03 24.42
CA THR A 117 -27.52 -0.66 25.17
C THR A 117 -26.21 -0.59 24.36
N ALA A 118 -25.11 -0.14 24.96
CA ALA A 118 -23.84 -0.04 24.26
C ALA A 118 -23.38 -1.41 23.72
N PRO A 119 -22.69 -1.42 22.56
CA PRO A 119 -22.11 -2.64 21.99
C PRO A 119 -21.06 -3.26 22.91
N THR A 120 -20.85 -4.56 22.77
CA THR A 120 -19.82 -5.28 23.53
C THR A 120 -18.42 -4.85 23.09
N VAL A 121 -17.43 -5.01 24.00
CA VAL A 121 -16.03 -4.75 23.68
C VAL A 121 -15.59 -5.62 22.49
N PRO A 122 -15.01 -5.03 21.41
CA PRO A 122 -14.53 -5.82 20.28
C PRO A 122 -13.43 -6.81 20.70
N ILE A 123 -13.56 -8.06 20.28
CA ILE A 123 -12.56 -9.12 20.49
C ILE A 123 -11.76 -9.24 19.20
N LEU A 124 -10.45 -8.97 19.27
CA LEU A 124 -9.53 -9.10 18.15
C LEU A 124 -9.22 -10.59 17.92
N LEU A 125 -9.36 -11.07 16.67
CA LEU A 125 -9.26 -12.49 16.33
C LEU A 125 -7.99 -12.82 15.58
N SER A 126 -7.66 -12.07 14.53
CA SER A 126 -6.48 -12.30 13.69
C SER A 126 -5.86 -10.97 13.27
N PRO A 127 -4.53 -10.88 13.27
CA PRO A 127 -3.55 -11.79 13.88
C PRO A 127 -3.73 -11.90 15.39
N THR A 128 -3.38 -13.04 15.98
CA THR A 128 -3.38 -13.21 17.44
C THR A 128 -2.33 -12.30 18.08
N ASP A 129 -2.58 -11.88 19.31
CA ASP A 129 -1.65 -10.99 20.01
C ASP A 129 -0.24 -11.60 20.13
N ASN A 130 0.79 -10.75 19.89
CA ASN A 130 2.19 -11.11 19.81
C ASN A 130 2.56 -12.15 18.73
N SER A 131 1.74 -12.33 17.69
CA SER A 131 2.09 -13.19 16.56
C SER A 131 3.30 -12.63 15.80
N GLU A 132 4.17 -13.51 15.35
CA GLU A 132 5.41 -13.20 14.63
C GLU A 132 5.34 -13.75 13.19
N ASN A 133 6.30 -13.31 12.37
CA ASN A 133 6.44 -13.78 10.97
C ASN A 133 5.16 -13.61 10.14
N GLN A 134 4.45 -12.51 10.34
CA GLN A 134 3.29 -12.19 9.52
C GLN A 134 3.72 -11.71 8.12
N PRO A 135 2.95 -11.98 7.07
CA PRO A 135 3.24 -11.49 5.71
C PRO A 135 3.16 -9.96 5.65
N LEU A 136 3.57 -9.37 4.52
CA LEU A 136 3.49 -7.91 4.30
C LEU A 136 2.08 -7.42 3.93
N GLU A 137 1.16 -8.33 3.73
CA GLU A 137 -0.28 -8.09 3.61
C GLU A 137 -0.98 -8.94 4.66
N VAL A 138 -1.70 -8.30 5.60
CA VAL A 138 -2.30 -8.96 6.78
C VAL A 138 -3.76 -8.59 6.87
N GLU A 139 -4.64 -9.58 6.94
CA GLU A 139 -6.04 -9.37 7.24
C GLU A 139 -6.26 -9.30 8.76
N LEU A 140 -6.71 -8.13 9.23
CA LEU A 140 -7.15 -7.91 10.59
C LEU A 140 -8.62 -8.30 10.71
N THR A 141 -8.96 -9.13 11.70
CA THR A 141 -10.35 -9.55 11.94
C THR A 141 -10.71 -9.39 13.40
N TRP A 142 -11.96 -9.02 13.64
CA TRP A 142 -12.50 -8.86 14.99
C TRP A 142 -13.96 -9.31 15.07
N ASN A 143 -14.48 -9.41 16.27
CA ASN A 143 -15.89 -9.69 16.51
C ASN A 143 -16.44 -8.81 17.65
N THR A 144 -17.69 -8.41 17.52
CA THR A 144 -18.47 -7.76 18.54
C THR A 144 -19.95 -8.05 18.32
N THR A 145 -20.76 -7.89 19.33
CA THR A 145 -22.22 -8.00 19.28
C THR A 145 -22.84 -6.78 19.92
N ASP A 146 -24.06 -6.48 19.53
CA ASP A 146 -24.91 -5.49 20.17
C ASP A 146 -26.18 -6.19 20.64
N PRO A 147 -26.64 -5.94 21.88
CA PRO A 147 -27.94 -6.40 22.33
C PRO A 147 -29.10 -5.86 21.48
N ASP A 148 -28.96 -4.65 20.95
CA ASP A 148 -29.91 -3.98 20.09
C ASP A 148 -29.67 -4.33 18.63
N THR A 149 -30.28 -5.43 18.19
CA THR A 149 -29.98 -6.10 16.91
C THR A 149 -30.32 -5.28 15.66
N LEU A 150 -30.97 -4.16 15.78
CA LEU A 150 -31.32 -3.24 14.70
C LEU A 150 -30.25 -2.17 14.49
N ASP A 151 -29.32 -2.02 15.42
CA ASP A 151 -28.29 -1.00 15.34
C ASP A 151 -27.25 -1.32 14.27
N VAL A 152 -26.87 -0.29 13.53
CA VAL A 152 -25.81 -0.38 12.52
C VAL A 152 -24.48 0.00 13.17
N LEU A 153 -23.69 -1.02 13.50
CA LEU A 153 -22.38 -0.82 14.11
C LEU A 153 -21.37 -0.27 13.10
N LYS A 154 -20.66 0.77 13.51
CA LYS A 154 -19.52 1.32 12.78
C LYS A 154 -18.24 1.06 13.54
N TYR A 155 -17.18 0.73 12.79
CA TYR A 155 -15.86 0.46 13.37
C TYR A 155 -14.86 1.52 12.97
N ARG A 156 -13.94 1.81 13.88
CA ARG A 156 -12.75 2.62 13.63
C ARG A 156 -11.50 1.79 13.97
N LEU A 157 -10.71 1.50 12.95
CA LEU A 157 -9.43 0.80 13.09
C LEU A 157 -8.31 1.82 13.31
N ILE A 158 -7.45 1.57 14.28
CA ILE A 158 -6.28 2.37 14.61
C ILE A 158 -5.06 1.46 14.56
N VAL A 159 -4.07 1.80 13.72
CA VAL A 159 -2.83 1.03 13.58
C VAL A 159 -1.62 1.96 13.76
N LYS A 160 -0.66 1.51 14.56
CA LYS A 160 0.63 2.16 14.82
C LYS A 160 1.75 1.17 14.54
N ASN A 161 2.98 1.66 14.41
CA ASN A 161 4.16 0.81 14.26
C ASN A 161 5.31 1.33 15.14
N ASN A 162 6.39 0.55 15.24
CA ASN A 162 7.57 0.91 16.03
C ASN A 162 8.65 1.67 15.23
N LEU A 163 8.42 1.99 13.94
CA LEU A 163 9.40 2.71 13.12
C LEU A 163 9.26 4.23 13.23
N ASN A 164 8.03 4.72 13.42
CA ASN A 164 7.73 6.14 13.40
C ASN A 164 6.48 6.45 14.25
N THR A 165 6.07 7.72 14.29
CA THR A 165 4.91 8.20 15.05
C THR A 165 3.62 8.23 14.22
N ASN A 166 3.64 7.74 12.98
CA ASN A 166 2.48 7.75 12.11
C ASN A 166 1.38 6.83 12.65
N VAL A 167 0.15 7.27 12.53
CA VAL A 167 -1.04 6.52 12.90
C VAL A 167 -1.89 6.34 11.64
N LEU A 168 -2.15 5.11 11.25
CA LEU A 168 -3.19 4.80 10.28
C LEU A 168 -4.53 4.73 11.03
N GLU A 169 -5.47 5.53 10.61
CA GLU A 169 -6.84 5.51 11.14
C GLU A 169 -7.83 5.31 9.99
N VAL A 170 -8.63 4.25 10.07
CA VAL A 170 -9.70 3.94 9.10
C VAL A 170 -11.01 4.01 9.82
N LYS A 171 -11.92 4.88 9.37
CA LYS A 171 -13.21 5.18 10.01
C LYS A 171 -14.38 4.62 9.23
N ASP A 172 -15.53 4.55 9.89
CA ASP A 172 -16.82 4.18 9.29
C ASP A 172 -16.83 2.82 8.59
N LEU A 173 -15.99 1.88 9.05
CA LEU A 173 -16.02 0.50 8.56
C LEU A 173 -17.33 -0.18 9.02
N LEU A 174 -17.95 -0.91 8.12
CA LEU A 174 -19.14 -1.73 8.39
C LEU A 174 -18.78 -3.21 8.55
N ASP A 175 -17.70 -3.63 7.91
CA ASP A 175 -17.20 -5.00 7.98
C ASP A 175 -16.36 -5.23 9.24
N LYS A 176 -16.32 -6.48 9.72
CA LYS A 176 -15.51 -6.91 10.87
C LYS A 176 -14.12 -7.39 10.46
N HIS A 177 -13.58 -6.87 9.36
CA HIS A 177 -12.24 -7.15 8.86
C HIS A 177 -11.68 -5.96 8.09
N TYR A 178 -10.35 -5.92 7.99
CA TYR A 178 -9.62 -4.95 7.15
C TYR A 178 -8.28 -5.52 6.76
N THR A 179 -7.89 -5.41 5.48
CA THR A 179 -6.60 -5.86 4.99
C THR A 179 -5.59 -4.72 4.99
N LEU A 180 -4.57 -4.85 5.82
CA LEU A 180 -3.39 -3.99 5.79
C LEU A 180 -2.47 -4.44 4.66
N LYS A 181 -1.99 -3.48 3.85
CA LYS A 181 -1.06 -3.71 2.73
C LYS A 181 0.20 -2.88 2.91
N ASP A 182 1.21 -3.19 2.10
CA ASP A 182 2.48 -2.45 2.04
C ASP A 182 3.21 -2.35 3.39
N LEU A 183 3.06 -3.37 4.22
CA LEU A 183 3.77 -3.47 5.49
C LEU A 183 5.27 -3.63 5.26
N LYS A 184 6.08 -3.21 6.25
CA LYS A 184 7.54 -3.31 6.18
C LYS A 184 8.03 -4.59 6.85
N PHE A 185 9.14 -5.14 6.38
CA PHE A 185 9.80 -6.30 6.98
C PHE A 185 10.33 -6.00 8.40
N GLY A 186 10.19 -6.96 9.31
CA GLY A 186 10.74 -6.92 10.67
C GLY A 186 10.11 -5.87 11.58
N VAL A 187 8.92 -5.37 11.23
CA VAL A 187 8.25 -4.28 11.94
C VAL A 187 7.15 -4.80 12.84
N SER A 188 7.11 -4.29 14.07
CA SER A 188 6.00 -4.54 14.98
C SER A 188 4.88 -3.51 14.75
N TYR A 189 3.68 -4.01 14.50
CA TYR A 189 2.46 -3.24 14.36
C TYR A 189 1.56 -3.45 15.57
N PHE A 190 0.95 -2.37 16.05
CA PHE A 190 0.01 -2.36 17.17
C PHE A 190 -1.33 -1.87 16.64
N TRP A 191 -2.39 -2.61 16.88
CA TRP A 191 -3.71 -2.29 16.37
C TRP A 191 -4.79 -2.43 17.41
N GLN A 192 -5.84 -1.64 17.23
CA GLN A 192 -7.00 -1.54 18.11
C GLN A 192 -8.23 -1.20 17.28
N VAL A 193 -9.38 -1.71 17.68
CA VAL A 193 -10.67 -1.41 17.07
C VAL A 193 -11.55 -0.71 18.09
N ALA A 194 -12.19 0.38 17.69
CA ALA A 194 -13.31 0.99 18.37
C ALA A 194 -14.61 0.68 17.64
N VAL A 195 -15.67 0.45 18.36
CA VAL A 195 -17.04 0.24 17.83
C VAL A 195 -17.99 1.31 18.36
N SER A 196 -18.91 1.75 17.52
CA SER A 196 -19.97 2.71 17.86
C SER A 196 -21.29 2.24 17.29
N ASP A 197 -22.37 2.36 18.08
CA ASP A 197 -23.76 2.25 17.70
C ASP A 197 -24.37 3.59 17.23
N GLY A 198 -23.60 4.69 17.36
CA GLY A 198 -24.03 6.06 17.03
C GLY A 198 -24.71 6.79 18.19
N ILE A 199 -24.98 6.12 19.29
CA ILE A 199 -25.70 6.64 20.48
C ILE A 199 -24.76 6.75 21.68
N HIS A 200 -24.01 5.68 21.97
CA HIS A 200 -23.07 5.62 23.08
C HIS A 200 -21.66 6.06 22.67
N PRO A 201 -20.81 6.45 23.62
CA PRO A 201 -19.37 6.63 23.35
C PRO A 201 -18.75 5.37 22.79
N GLU A 202 -17.74 5.53 21.89
CA GLU A 202 -17.02 4.41 21.31
C GLU A 202 -16.48 3.43 22.36
N VAL A 203 -16.66 2.14 22.11
CA VAL A 203 -16.14 1.05 22.94
C VAL A 203 -14.89 0.48 22.29
N PHE A 204 -13.77 0.49 23.01
CA PHE A 204 -12.45 0.10 22.49
C PHE A 204 -12.09 -1.34 22.86
N SER A 205 -11.48 -2.05 21.93
CA SER A 205 -10.81 -3.33 22.17
C SER A 205 -9.55 -3.16 23.04
N ALA A 206 -8.96 -4.25 23.49
CA ALA A 206 -7.55 -4.26 23.86
C ALA A 206 -6.67 -3.92 22.65
N VAL A 207 -5.41 -3.49 22.90
CA VAL A 207 -4.40 -3.34 21.86
C VAL A 207 -3.77 -4.70 21.60
N SER A 208 -3.69 -5.11 20.34
CA SER A 208 -2.98 -6.32 19.91
C SER A 208 -1.72 -5.94 19.11
N LYS A 209 -0.71 -6.79 19.15
CA LYS A 209 0.56 -6.64 18.45
C LYS A 209 0.79 -7.81 17.51
N PHE A 210 1.36 -7.53 16.34
CA PHE A 210 1.99 -8.55 15.50
C PHE A 210 3.30 -8.02 14.93
N THR A 211 4.19 -8.92 14.49
CA THR A 211 5.46 -8.57 13.84
C THR A 211 5.54 -9.27 12.49
N THR A 212 5.91 -8.51 11.47
CA THR A 212 6.07 -9.03 10.10
C THR A 212 7.32 -9.87 9.96
N ASN A 213 7.39 -10.67 8.87
CA ASN A 213 8.58 -11.43 8.48
C ASN A 213 9.85 -10.58 8.53
N ALA A 214 10.95 -11.18 8.95
CA ALA A 214 12.27 -10.55 8.83
C ALA A 214 12.61 -10.28 7.35
N THR A 215 13.45 -9.26 7.12
CA THR A 215 13.93 -8.95 5.75
C THR A 215 14.65 -10.16 5.17
N PRO A 216 14.27 -10.64 3.97
CA PRO A 216 14.98 -11.72 3.32
C PRO A 216 16.45 -11.38 3.10
N ALA A 217 17.36 -12.33 3.38
CA ALA A 217 18.76 -12.21 3.04
C ALA A 217 18.97 -12.51 1.56
N ASN A 218 18.53 -11.61 0.69
CA ASN A 218 18.60 -11.77 -0.75
C ASN A 218 20.02 -11.51 -1.27
N ARG A 219 20.48 -12.36 -2.19
CA ARG A 219 21.78 -12.24 -2.85
C ARG A 219 21.74 -11.29 -4.03
N PHE A 220 20.65 -11.29 -4.80
CA PHE A 220 20.53 -10.58 -6.07
C PHE A 220 19.85 -9.23 -5.90
N HIS A 221 20.42 -8.23 -6.56
CA HIS A 221 19.82 -6.92 -6.72
C HIS A 221 19.87 -6.55 -8.21
N PHE A 222 18.78 -6.07 -8.75
CA PHE A 222 18.69 -5.68 -10.15
C PHE A 222 17.65 -4.57 -10.34
N VAL A 223 17.67 -3.96 -11.51
CA VAL A 223 16.78 -2.84 -11.86
C VAL A 223 15.61 -3.34 -12.67
N ARG A 224 14.45 -2.80 -12.39
CA ARG A 224 13.24 -2.90 -13.23
C ARG A 224 12.79 -1.52 -13.66
N LYS A 225 12.01 -1.48 -14.75
CA LYS A 225 11.42 -0.24 -15.26
C LYS A 225 9.89 -0.35 -15.22
N GLN A 226 9.24 0.67 -14.62
CA GLN A 226 7.78 0.76 -14.59
C GLN A 226 7.35 2.21 -14.83
N ALA A 227 6.40 2.43 -15.75
CA ALA A 227 5.89 3.75 -16.12
C ALA A 227 7.00 4.80 -16.41
N GLY A 228 8.14 4.36 -16.98
CA GLY A 228 9.29 5.20 -17.30
C GLY A 228 10.32 5.35 -16.18
N ASN A 229 10.01 4.99 -14.94
CA ASN A 229 10.91 5.07 -13.80
C ASN A 229 11.68 3.76 -13.58
N LEU A 230 12.94 3.88 -13.18
CA LEU A 230 13.79 2.78 -12.77
C LEU A 230 13.73 2.60 -11.27
N TYR A 231 13.59 1.35 -10.81
CA TYR A 231 13.63 0.99 -9.40
C TYR A 231 14.40 -0.32 -9.18
N ILE A 232 14.97 -0.46 -8.00
CA ILE A 232 15.79 -1.62 -7.64
C ILE A 232 14.91 -2.65 -6.93
N VAL A 233 15.08 -3.90 -7.34
CA VAL A 233 14.45 -5.08 -6.74
C VAL A 233 15.52 -5.91 -6.06
N SER A 234 15.21 -6.40 -4.87
CA SER A 234 16.00 -7.40 -4.14
C SER A 234 15.33 -8.77 -4.29
N SER A 235 16.10 -9.82 -4.63
CA SER A 235 15.55 -11.16 -4.89
C SER A 235 16.48 -12.28 -4.42
N ASN A 236 15.92 -13.45 -4.18
CA ASN A 236 16.66 -14.72 -4.03
C ASN A 236 16.53 -15.58 -5.29
N GLU A 237 17.22 -16.71 -5.31
CA GLU A 237 17.20 -17.68 -6.42
C GLU A 237 15.81 -18.29 -6.68
N ALA A 238 14.97 -18.38 -5.66
CA ALA A 238 13.59 -18.86 -5.77
C ALA A 238 12.62 -17.83 -6.33
N GLY A 239 13.09 -16.61 -6.64
CA GLY A 239 12.27 -15.51 -7.15
C GLY A 239 11.46 -14.78 -6.08
N THR A 240 11.70 -15.06 -4.78
CA THR A 240 11.10 -14.25 -3.71
C THR A 240 11.73 -12.88 -3.69
N ASN A 241 10.98 -11.87 -4.08
CA ASN A 241 11.50 -10.53 -4.29
C ASN A 241 10.68 -9.46 -3.56
N PHE A 242 11.30 -8.29 -3.36
CA PHE A 242 10.63 -7.07 -2.91
C PHE A 242 11.25 -5.84 -3.57
N GLU A 243 10.48 -4.76 -3.64
CA GLU A 243 10.96 -3.47 -4.11
C GLU A 243 11.90 -2.85 -3.08
N PHE A 244 13.21 -2.85 -3.39
CA PHE A 244 14.23 -2.25 -2.53
C PHE A 244 14.16 -0.72 -2.55
N THR A 245 13.90 -0.12 -3.73
CA THR A 245 13.63 1.32 -3.87
C THR A 245 12.23 1.52 -4.45
N GLY A 246 11.49 2.51 -3.93
CA GLY A 246 10.18 2.85 -4.49
C GLY A 246 10.27 3.56 -5.85
N LEU A 247 9.10 3.69 -6.52
CA LEU A 247 8.94 4.30 -7.84
C LEU A 247 9.04 5.85 -7.87
N SER A 248 9.13 6.51 -6.72
CA SER A 248 9.13 7.98 -6.64
C SER A 248 10.39 8.63 -7.20
N TYR A 249 11.48 7.87 -7.34
CA TYR A 249 12.76 8.32 -7.84
C TYR A 249 13.35 7.30 -8.80
N ASN A 250 14.05 7.76 -9.85
CA ASN A 250 14.89 6.88 -10.66
C ASN A 250 16.09 6.40 -9.83
N SER A 251 16.19 5.09 -9.62
CA SER A 251 17.28 4.44 -8.88
C SER A 251 17.80 3.24 -9.67
N TRP A 252 19.13 3.16 -9.85
CA TRP A 252 19.80 2.11 -10.65
C TRP A 252 21.19 1.79 -10.13
N ARG A 253 21.89 0.82 -10.77
CA ARG A 253 23.23 0.36 -10.39
C ARG A 253 23.33 0.00 -8.91
N PRO A 254 22.55 -0.97 -8.41
CA PRO A 254 22.76 -1.47 -7.06
C PRO A 254 24.17 -2.05 -6.93
N ARG A 255 24.82 -1.83 -5.78
CA ARG A 255 26.11 -2.39 -5.42
C ARG A 255 26.07 -2.80 -3.95
N LYS A 256 25.94 -4.10 -3.74
CA LYS A 256 25.93 -4.68 -2.40
C LYS A 256 27.37 -4.83 -1.91
N ASN A 257 27.59 -4.69 -0.61
CA ASN A 257 28.82 -5.05 0.06
C ASN A 257 28.49 -5.52 1.46
N ASN A 258 28.74 -6.78 1.76
CA ASN A 258 28.38 -7.41 3.05
C ASN A 258 29.10 -6.75 4.24
N ASN A 259 30.30 -6.19 4.04
CA ASN A 259 31.03 -5.47 5.09
C ASN A 259 30.49 -4.07 5.35
N ALA A 260 29.78 -3.47 4.37
CA ALA A 260 29.17 -2.15 4.52
C ALA A 260 27.92 -2.17 5.39
N GLY A 261 27.18 -3.29 5.40
CA GLY A 261 25.87 -3.42 6.05
C GLY A 261 24.77 -2.58 5.37
N VAL A 262 25.05 -2.02 4.21
CA VAL A 262 24.13 -1.23 3.38
C VAL A 262 24.37 -1.56 1.90
N ILE A 263 23.36 -1.25 1.07
CA ILE A 263 23.45 -1.36 -0.38
C ILE A 263 23.58 0.05 -0.94
N ALA A 264 24.59 0.30 -1.77
CA ALA A 264 24.74 1.56 -2.48
C ALA A 264 24.06 1.50 -3.85
N PHE A 265 23.63 2.64 -4.35
CA PHE A 265 22.99 2.73 -5.67
C PHE A 265 23.03 4.17 -6.20
N LEU A 266 22.88 4.33 -7.50
CA LEU A 266 22.71 5.62 -8.14
C LEU A 266 21.23 6.04 -8.09
N ARG A 267 21.03 7.36 -7.87
CA ARG A 267 19.70 7.96 -7.89
C ARG A 267 19.76 9.38 -8.43
N THR A 268 18.74 9.77 -9.21
CA THR A 268 18.57 11.16 -9.64
C THR A 268 17.90 11.98 -8.54
N GLU A 269 18.54 13.10 -8.19
CA GLU A 269 17.98 14.12 -7.31
C GLU A 269 18.28 15.51 -7.87
N GLY A 270 17.27 16.35 -8.05
CA GLY A 270 17.43 17.73 -8.56
C GLY A 270 18.07 17.81 -9.95
N GLY A 271 17.91 16.78 -10.79
CA GLY A 271 18.52 16.70 -12.13
C GLY A 271 19.97 16.17 -12.15
N ASN A 272 20.59 15.91 -11.00
CA ASN A 272 21.90 15.33 -10.85
C ASN A 272 21.84 13.87 -10.40
N THR A 273 22.87 13.08 -10.74
CA THR A 273 23.03 11.71 -10.27
C THR A 273 23.95 11.69 -9.05
N HIS A 274 23.52 11.01 -8.00
CA HIS A 274 24.28 10.87 -6.76
C HIS A 274 24.30 9.41 -6.30
N ILE A 275 25.32 9.04 -5.49
CA ILE A 275 25.33 7.78 -4.77
C ILE A 275 24.48 7.93 -3.51
N PHE A 276 23.59 6.98 -3.32
CA PHE A 276 22.79 6.77 -2.11
C PHE A 276 23.11 5.42 -1.51
N THR A 277 22.89 5.28 -0.21
CA THR A 277 22.88 4.00 0.49
C THR A 277 21.56 3.78 1.19
N ALA A 278 21.17 2.52 1.38
CA ALA A 278 20.05 2.12 2.23
C ALA A 278 20.37 0.80 2.94
N LYS A 279 19.66 0.52 4.03
CA LYS A 279 19.72 -0.80 4.68
C LYS A 279 19.18 -1.88 3.74
N PRO A 280 19.50 -3.17 3.97
CA PRO A 280 19.04 -4.28 3.11
C PRO A 280 17.52 -4.37 2.92
N ASP A 281 16.73 -3.80 3.83
CA ASP A 281 15.26 -3.69 3.75
C ASP A 281 14.76 -2.47 2.94
N GLY A 282 15.67 -1.66 2.38
CA GLY A 282 15.37 -0.41 1.66
C GLY A 282 15.10 0.80 2.57
N SER A 283 15.21 0.64 3.89
CA SER A 283 15.05 1.74 4.85
C SER A 283 16.32 2.58 5.01
N GLU A 284 16.23 3.69 5.75
CA GLU A 284 17.34 4.57 6.09
C GLU A 284 18.15 5.03 4.87
N VAL A 285 17.44 5.50 3.84
CA VAL A 285 18.07 6.02 2.62
C VAL A 285 18.89 7.26 2.94
N PHE A 286 20.20 7.21 2.62
CA PHE A 286 21.14 8.29 2.87
C PHE A 286 21.87 8.69 1.57
N LYS A 287 21.99 9.99 1.31
CA LYS A 287 22.74 10.55 0.19
C LYS A 287 24.21 10.68 0.57
N VAL A 288 25.09 9.94 -0.12
CA VAL A 288 26.51 9.90 0.19
C VAL A 288 27.29 11.07 -0.45
N THR A 289 27.05 11.33 -1.76
CA THR A 289 27.86 12.28 -2.52
C THR A 289 27.26 13.69 -2.54
N THR A 290 28.11 14.71 -2.42
CA THR A 290 27.79 16.12 -2.68
C THR A 290 28.19 16.54 -4.08
N VAL A 291 29.37 16.10 -4.58
CA VAL A 291 29.75 16.20 -5.99
C VAL A 291 29.01 15.10 -6.76
N PRO A 292 28.26 15.44 -7.82
CA PRO A 292 27.48 14.44 -8.55
C PRO A 292 28.38 13.41 -9.25
N VAL A 293 27.84 12.21 -9.45
CA VAL A 293 28.38 11.25 -10.42
C VAL A 293 27.98 11.74 -11.80
N SER A 294 28.93 11.99 -12.68
CA SER A 294 28.65 12.61 -13.98
C SER A 294 29.61 12.10 -15.07
N GLY A 295 29.09 11.96 -16.28
CA GLY A 295 29.83 11.54 -17.44
C GLY A 295 29.05 11.80 -18.74
N PHE A 296 29.29 11.01 -19.78
CA PHE A 296 28.64 11.17 -21.08
C PHE A 296 27.16 10.74 -21.09
N ASN A 297 26.83 9.73 -20.28
CA ASN A 297 25.47 9.20 -20.15
C ASN A 297 25.29 8.65 -18.73
N ASN A 298 24.30 9.16 -18.00
CA ASN A 298 24.09 8.79 -16.60
C ASN A 298 23.76 7.31 -16.39
N PHE A 299 23.16 6.64 -17.37
CA PHE A 299 22.81 5.21 -17.27
C PHE A 299 24.02 4.28 -17.53
N GLU A 300 25.06 4.81 -18.11
CA GLU A 300 26.34 4.10 -18.39
C GLU A 300 27.41 4.38 -17.32
N LEU A 301 27.06 5.14 -16.27
CA LEU A 301 27.97 5.39 -15.15
C LEU A 301 27.92 4.26 -14.15
N ASP A 302 29.08 3.98 -13.56
CA ASP A 302 29.19 3.05 -12.44
C ASP A 302 30.15 3.58 -11.37
N PHE A 303 30.10 2.96 -10.21
CA PHE A 303 30.91 3.26 -9.04
C PHE A 303 31.25 1.94 -8.32
N ALA A 304 32.23 1.95 -7.45
CA ALA A 304 32.63 0.73 -6.75
C ALA A 304 32.83 0.94 -5.25
N TRP A 305 32.55 -0.11 -4.49
CA TRP A 305 32.93 -0.25 -3.10
C TRP A 305 34.40 -0.65 -2.95
N LYS A 306 35.07 -0.09 -1.95
CA LYS A 306 36.24 -0.75 -1.37
C LYS A 306 35.76 -1.97 -0.60
N THR A 307 36.48 -3.07 -0.69
CA THR A 307 36.11 -4.36 -0.07
C THR A 307 35.72 -4.27 1.39
N ASN A 308 36.38 -3.38 2.15
CA ASN A 308 36.09 -3.19 3.58
C ASN A 308 34.71 -2.54 3.87
N GLY A 309 33.98 -2.14 2.85
CA GLY A 309 32.65 -1.52 2.94
C GLY A 309 32.64 -0.13 3.60
N LYS A 310 33.77 0.56 3.69
CA LYS A 310 33.88 1.88 4.33
C LYS A 310 33.95 3.02 3.35
N GLU A 311 34.49 2.77 2.15
CA GLU A 311 34.81 3.77 1.13
C GLU A 311 34.21 3.37 -0.21
N LEU A 312 33.93 4.38 -1.04
CA LEU A 312 33.44 4.27 -2.41
C LEU A 312 34.37 5.07 -3.33
N ILE A 313 34.48 4.65 -4.60
CA ILE A 313 35.04 5.45 -5.67
C ILE A 313 34.00 5.72 -6.75
N TYR A 314 34.04 6.91 -7.33
CA TYR A 314 33.10 7.35 -8.35
C TYR A 314 33.69 8.45 -9.22
N ALA A 315 33.18 8.58 -10.45
CA ALA A 315 33.64 9.57 -11.39
C ALA A 315 32.76 10.83 -11.45
N ASN A 316 33.40 11.97 -11.71
CA ASN A 316 32.76 13.19 -12.17
C ASN A 316 33.59 13.69 -13.39
N PHE A 317 33.13 13.35 -14.59
CA PHE A 317 33.84 13.58 -15.87
C PHE A 317 35.25 13.00 -15.88
N ASP A 318 36.25 13.83 -15.96
CA ASP A 318 37.68 13.47 -16.06
C ASP A 318 38.34 13.15 -14.71
N LYS A 319 37.53 13.16 -13.60
CA LYS A 319 38.01 13.04 -12.23
C LYS A 319 37.44 11.83 -11.55
N LEU A 320 38.29 11.09 -10.82
CA LEU A 320 37.89 10.00 -9.94
C LEU A 320 38.00 10.43 -8.48
N TYR A 321 36.90 10.33 -7.72
CA TYR A 321 36.84 10.67 -6.31
C TYR A 321 36.73 9.41 -5.46
N ARG A 322 37.31 9.48 -4.26
CA ARG A 322 37.09 8.57 -3.16
C ARG A 322 36.23 9.30 -2.11
N ILE A 323 35.33 8.58 -1.42
CA ILE A 323 34.48 9.12 -0.37
C ILE A 323 34.14 8.02 0.64
N ASN A 324 34.01 8.38 1.92
CA ASN A 324 33.50 7.47 2.94
C ASN A 324 31.99 7.24 2.76
N LYS A 325 31.49 6.07 3.18
CA LYS A 325 30.06 5.73 3.09
C LYS A 325 29.13 6.67 3.84
N ASP A 326 29.65 7.42 4.81
CA ASP A 326 28.93 8.46 5.58
C ASP A 326 28.98 9.85 4.92
N GLY A 327 29.54 9.96 3.71
CA GLY A 327 29.65 11.20 2.96
C GLY A 327 30.85 12.07 3.34
N SER A 328 31.65 11.67 4.32
CA SER A 328 32.86 12.40 4.74
C SER A 328 34.08 12.00 3.90
N GLY A 329 35.17 12.72 4.04
CA GLY A 329 36.49 12.36 3.49
C GLY A 329 36.54 12.30 1.96
N GLN A 330 35.73 13.11 1.25
CA GLN A 330 35.81 13.20 -0.21
C GLN A 330 37.18 13.69 -0.65
N GLU A 331 37.82 12.95 -1.56
CA GLU A 331 39.16 13.23 -2.06
C GLU A 331 39.25 12.92 -3.56
N LEU A 332 39.92 13.79 -4.32
CA LEU A 332 40.26 13.53 -5.71
C LEU A 332 41.49 12.60 -5.73
N ILE A 333 41.35 11.37 -6.22
CA ILE A 333 42.44 10.37 -6.24
C ILE A 333 43.05 10.17 -7.60
N TYR A 334 42.36 10.53 -8.69
CA TYR A 334 42.88 10.42 -10.04
C TYR A 334 42.20 11.44 -10.97
N LYS A 335 42.92 11.87 -12.00
CA LYS A 335 42.42 12.69 -13.09
C LYS A 335 43.07 12.24 -14.41
N THR A 336 42.24 12.08 -15.47
CA THR A 336 42.76 11.77 -16.79
C THR A 336 43.68 12.88 -17.34
N THR A 337 44.75 12.52 -17.98
CA THR A 337 45.73 13.51 -18.52
C THR A 337 45.31 14.07 -19.87
N ASP A 338 44.49 13.35 -20.62
CA ASP A 338 44.02 13.70 -21.96
C ASP A 338 42.61 14.32 -21.96
N GLY A 339 41.98 14.47 -20.78
CA GLY A 339 40.62 15.02 -20.61
C GLY A 339 39.51 14.07 -21.01
N SER A 340 39.82 12.79 -21.27
CA SER A 340 38.79 11.77 -21.52
C SER A 340 37.92 11.57 -20.29
N ILE A 341 36.63 11.25 -20.53
CA ILE A 341 35.63 11.08 -19.47
C ILE A 341 35.78 9.70 -18.84
N ILE A 342 35.84 9.64 -17.51
CA ILE A 342 35.76 8.39 -16.76
C ILE A 342 34.23 8.08 -16.60
N SER A 343 33.80 6.93 -17.11
CA SER A 343 32.39 6.50 -16.97
C SER A 343 32.21 5.34 -16.02
N GLU A 344 33.21 4.49 -15.88
CA GLU A 344 33.19 3.35 -14.98
C GLU A 344 34.51 3.18 -14.26
N CYS A 345 34.43 2.66 -13.05
CA CYS A 345 35.58 2.30 -12.23
C CYS A 345 35.24 1.09 -11.36
N ASP A 346 36.24 0.27 -11.09
CA ASP A 346 36.15 -0.81 -10.13
C ASP A 346 37.41 -0.92 -9.28
N TRP A 347 37.27 -1.39 -8.05
CA TRP A 347 38.37 -1.52 -7.09
C TRP A 347 38.71 -2.98 -6.87
N SER A 348 40.00 -3.36 -7.09
CA SER A 348 40.39 -4.73 -6.80
C SER A 348 40.13 -5.11 -5.36
N TYR A 349 39.83 -6.38 -5.11
CA TYR A 349 39.45 -6.89 -3.78
C TYR A 349 40.48 -6.57 -2.71
N ASP A 350 41.81 -6.67 -3.03
CA ASP A 350 42.92 -6.30 -2.15
C ASP A 350 43.13 -4.79 -2.02
N SER A 351 42.33 -4.01 -2.74
CA SER A 351 42.39 -2.54 -2.80
C SER A 351 43.75 -1.99 -3.29
N SER A 352 44.55 -2.76 -4.05
CA SER A 352 45.84 -2.35 -4.57
C SER A 352 45.76 -1.71 -5.95
N LYS A 353 44.66 -1.92 -6.67
CA LYS A 353 44.48 -1.50 -8.08
C LYS A 353 43.08 -0.94 -8.30
N ILE A 354 42.95 -0.08 -9.30
CA ILE A 354 41.68 0.44 -9.78
C ILE A 354 41.61 0.24 -11.29
N ALA A 355 40.54 -0.41 -11.77
CA ALA A 355 40.19 -0.45 -13.18
C ALA A 355 39.41 0.81 -13.54
N ILE A 356 39.72 1.39 -14.69
CA ILE A 356 39.09 2.61 -15.18
C ILE A 356 38.71 2.41 -16.64
N LYS A 357 37.45 2.77 -16.96
CA LYS A 357 37.01 2.95 -18.34
C LYS A 357 36.91 4.43 -18.64
N THR A 358 37.57 4.85 -19.72
CA THR A 358 37.43 6.21 -20.26
C THR A 358 36.85 6.19 -21.66
N ASN A 359 36.19 7.29 -22.05
CA ASN A 359 35.60 7.49 -23.36
C ASN A 359 35.52 8.99 -23.71
N ASP A 360 35.14 9.32 -24.94
CA ASP A 360 34.79 10.67 -25.34
C ASP A 360 33.37 11.07 -24.91
N PHE A 361 32.92 12.28 -25.29
CA PHE A 361 31.57 12.78 -24.96
C PHE A 361 30.43 12.01 -25.63
N ASN A 362 30.69 11.17 -26.63
CA ASN A 362 29.71 10.30 -27.26
C ASN A 362 29.71 8.88 -26.70
N GLY A 363 30.61 8.58 -25.75
CA GLY A 363 30.76 7.27 -25.15
C GLY A 363 31.73 6.33 -25.88
N TYR A 364 32.32 6.78 -26.96
CA TYR A 364 33.24 5.98 -27.81
C TYR A 364 34.71 6.34 -27.57
N ASN A 365 35.62 5.86 -28.43
CA ASN A 365 37.05 5.95 -28.20
C ASN A 365 37.47 5.37 -26.84
N THR A 366 36.86 4.25 -26.53
CA THR A 366 36.95 3.63 -25.19
C THR A 366 38.37 3.12 -24.94
N LYS A 367 38.87 3.41 -23.73
CA LYS A 367 40.07 2.77 -23.16
C LYS A 367 39.68 2.14 -21.83
N ILE A 368 40.12 0.90 -21.61
CA ILE A 368 40.03 0.23 -20.31
C ILE A 368 41.45 -0.02 -19.86
N TYR A 369 41.83 0.47 -18.69
CA TYR A 369 43.16 0.29 -18.12
C TYR A 369 43.10 0.17 -16.61
N VAL A 370 44.14 -0.38 -16.01
CA VAL A 370 44.29 -0.56 -14.57
C VAL A 370 45.40 0.37 -14.08
N ILE A 371 45.13 1.11 -13.03
CA ILE A 371 46.11 1.96 -12.35
C ILE A 371 46.42 1.38 -10.94
N ASP A 372 47.59 1.73 -10.43
CA ASP A 372 47.94 1.54 -9.03
C ASP A 372 47.36 2.68 -8.15
N MET A 373 47.61 2.62 -6.86
CA MET A 373 47.09 3.63 -5.91
C MET A 373 47.84 4.98 -5.98
N LEU A 374 48.90 5.10 -6.80
CA LEU A 374 49.59 6.35 -7.11
C LEU A 374 49.05 7.02 -8.38
N GLY A 375 48.20 6.31 -9.11
CA GLY A 375 47.60 6.76 -10.38
C GLY A 375 48.42 6.37 -11.61
N ASP A 376 49.48 5.55 -11.45
CA ASP A 376 50.28 5.09 -12.57
C ASP A 376 49.58 3.92 -13.28
N THR A 377 49.52 3.97 -14.62
CA THR A 377 48.96 2.87 -15.43
C THR A 377 49.83 1.65 -15.39
N ILE A 378 49.37 0.56 -14.82
CA ILE A 378 50.07 -0.72 -14.69
C ILE A 378 49.68 -1.72 -15.78
N LYS A 379 48.49 -1.56 -16.39
CA LYS A 379 48.00 -2.42 -17.49
C LYS A 379 47.02 -1.69 -18.39
N THR A 380 47.14 -1.82 -19.69
CA THR A 380 46.11 -1.46 -20.68
C THR A 380 45.36 -2.73 -21.08
N VAL A 381 44.07 -2.77 -20.88
CA VAL A 381 43.19 -3.93 -21.16
C VAL A 381 42.53 -3.82 -22.53
N LEU A 382 42.00 -2.64 -22.85
CA LEU A 382 41.36 -2.38 -24.15
C LEU A 382 41.69 -0.97 -24.63
N SER A 383 42.07 -0.82 -25.89
CA SER A 383 42.27 0.50 -26.52
C SER A 383 42.27 0.40 -28.04
N GLY A 384 41.99 1.51 -28.72
CA GLY A 384 42.04 1.61 -30.18
C GLY A 384 40.97 0.79 -30.90
N VAL A 385 39.85 0.51 -30.24
CA VAL A 385 38.71 -0.23 -30.79
C VAL A 385 37.51 0.70 -31.02
N SER A 386 36.63 0.32 -31.95
CA SER A 386 35.33 0.95 -32.19
C SER A 386 34.24 0.20 -31.45
N GLY A 387 33.13 0.84 -31.21
CA GLY A 387 32.00 0.28 -30.45
C GLY A 387 32.00 0.71 -28.98
N GLY A 388 30.89 0.46 -28.30
CA GLY A 388 30.71 0.75 -26.87
C GLY A 388 31.39 -0.32 -26.01
N SER A 389 31.72 0.04 -24.77
CA SER A 389 32.23 -0.91 -23.77
C SER A 389 31.76 -0.53 -22.39
N GLY A 390 31.71 -1.48 -21.43
CA GLY A 390 31.31 -1.22 -20.08
C GLY A 390 31.37 -2.42 -19.13
N GLY A 391 30.79 -2.29 -17.94
CA GLY A 391 30.61 -3.38 -17.00
C GLY A 391 31.89 -3.89 -16.37
N LEU A 392 32.73 -3.00 -15.86
CA LEU A 392 33.99 -3.39 -15.22
C LEU A 392 33.77 -4.13 -13.90
N ASP A 393 34.42 -5.28 -13.71
CA ASP A 393 34.40 -6.02 -12.46
C ASP A 393 35.66 -6.86 -12.27
N PHE A 394 36.35 -6.70 -11.13
CA PHE A 394 37.50 -7.53 -10.81
C PHE A 394 37.08 -8.88 -10.24
N SER A 395 37.81 -9.91 -10.57
CA SER A 395 37.75 -11.17 -9.81
C SER A 395 38.23 -10.97 -8.36
N VAL A 396 37.76 -11.84 -7.47
CA VAL A 396 38.14 -11.79 -6.03
C VAL A 396 39.64 -11.83 -5.78
N ASP A 397 40.40 -12.56 -6.62
CA ASP A 397 41.85 -12.62 -6.54
C ASP A 397 42.56 -11.42 -7.20
N GLY A 398 41.81 -10.53 -7.84
CA GLY A 398 42.30 -9.33 -8.52
C GLY A 398 43.19 -9.61 -9.77
N ASN A 399 43.16 -10.84 -10.30
CA ASN A 399 43.94 -11.25 -11.46
C ASN A 399 43.17 -11.21 -12.77
N LEU A 400 41.84 -11.20 -12.71
CA LEU A 400 40.97 -11.12 -13.88
C LEU A 400 40.18 -9.82 -13.84
N LEU A 401 39.95 -9.25 -15.04
CA LEU A 401 39.02 -8.13 -15.22
C LEU A 401 37.94 -8.54 -16.23
N LEU A 402 36.67 -8.46 -15.80
CA LEU A 402 35.51 -8.69 -16.62
C LEU A 402 35.07 -7.36 -17.23
N TYR A 403 34.61 -7.38 -18.49
CA TYR A 403 34.05 -6.21 -19.16
C TYR A 403 33.17 -6.64 -20.34
N SER A 404 32.32 -5.74 -20.83
CA SER A 404 31.59 -5.89 -22.09
C SER A 404 32.18 -4.99 -23.18
N HIS A 405 32.11 -5.44 -24.46
CA HIS A 405 32.49 -4.66 -25.62
C HIS A 405 31.66 -5.03 -26.84
N ASP A 406 31.17 -4.01 -27.56
CA ASP A 406 30.44 -4.16 -28.82
C ASP A 406 31.42 -4.43 -29.98
N VAL A 407 31.52 -5.71 -30.34
CA VAL A 407 32.43 -6.18 -31.41
C VAL A 407 31.95 -5.82 -32.82
N SER A 408 30.71 -5.33 -32.98
CA SER A 408 30.24 -4.82 -34.28
C SER A 408 30.98 -3.56 -34.72
N GLY A 409 31.55 -2.82 -33.78
CA GLY A 409 32.21 -1.54 -34.02
C GLY A 409 31.25 -0.41 -34.40
N TYR A 410 29.94 -0.62 -34.26
CA TYR A 410 28.92 0.36 -34.57
C TYR A 410 29.00 1.56 -33.62
N GLN A 411 28.75 2.76 -34.17
CA GLN A 411 28.78 4.01 -33.41
C GLN A 411 27.66 4.94 -33.92
N ASP A 412 26.85 5.50 -33.04
CA ASP A 412 25.83 6.50 -33.35
C ASP A 412 25.67 7.55 -32.22
N GLY A 413 24.84 8.56 -32.44
CA GLY A 413 24.61 9.62 -31.44
C GLY A 413 23.79 9.18 -30.20
N ASN A 414 23.30 7.95 -30.18
CA ASN A 414 22.46 7.42 -29.08
C ASN A 414 23.22 6.36 -28.25
N TYR A 415 24.48 6.11 -28.53
CA TYR A 415 25.32 5.07 -27.89
C TYR A 415 24.70 3.67 -28.00
N ARG A 416 24.09 3.37 -29.15
CA ARG A 416 23.50 2.06 -29.41
C ARG A 416 24.56 1.01 -29.63
N GLN A 417 24.41 -0.15 -29.02
CA GLN A 417 25.27 -1.32 -29.16
C GLN A 417 24.50 -2.39 -29.95
N LEU A 418 25.20 -3.08 -30.87
CA LEU A 418 24.57 -4.06 -31.77
C LEU A 418 25.01 -5.49 -31.52
N ASP A 419 26.21 -5.72 -31.01
CA ASP A 419 26.78 -7.05 -30.79
C ASP A 419 27.77 -7.03 -29.61
N SER A 420 27.26 -6.69 -28.42
CA SER A 420 28.08 -6.64 -27.21
C SER A 420 28.35 -8.03 -26.66
N HIS A 421 29.60 -8.36 -26.43
CA HIS A 421 30.10 -9.58 -25.84
C HIS A 421 30.72 -9.30 -24.47
N LEU A 422 30.81 -10.33 -23.62
CA LEU A 422 31.48 -10.32 -22.32
C LEU A 422 32.88 -10.92 -22.48
N PHE A 423 33.89 -10.22 -21.98
CA PHE A 423 35.26 -10.62 -22.01
C PHE A 423 35.86 -10.73 -20.62
N ILE A 424 36.69 -11.73 -20.40
CA ILE A 424 37.55 -11.86 -19.22
C ILE A 424 39.01 -11.66 -19.67
N TYR A 425 39.65 -10.60 -19.17
CA TYR A 425 41.07 -10.33 -19.38
C TYR A 425 41.88 -10.79 -18.18
N ASN A 426 42.93 -11.56 -18.43
CA ASN A 426 43.87 -12.00 -17.40
C ASN A 426 45.05 -11.01 -17.31
N LEU A 427 45.15 -10.31 -16.17
CA LEU A 427 46.14 -9.27 -15.94
C LEU A 427 47.60 -9.80 -15.82
N THR A 428 47.74 -11.11 -15.59
CA THR A 428 49.08 -11.74 -15.42
C THR A 428 49.70 -12.13 -16.75
N ASN A 429 48.90 -12.66 -17.68
CA ASN A 429 49.43 -13.23 -18.94
C ASN A 429 48.81 -12.62 -20.22
N ASP A 430 47.98 -11.59 -20.06
CA ASP A 430 47.32 -10.86 -21.18
C ASP A 430 46.33 -11.72 -22.00
N ALA A 431 45.92 -12.89 -21.51
CA ALA A 431 44.96 -13.72 -22.19
C ALA A 431 43.55 -13.09 -22.10
N VAL A 432 42.81 -13.17 -23.21
CA VAL A 432 41.42 -12.70 -23.32
C VAL A 432 40.52 -13.89 -23.64
N ARG A 433 39.44 -14.05 -22.91
CA ARG A 433 38.38 -15.02 -23.21
C ARG A 433 37.12 -14.28 -23.59
N ASP A 434 36.45 -14.69 -24.65
CA ASP A 434 35.09 -14.23 -25.02
C ASP A 434 34.07 -15.23 -24.50
N ILE A 435 33.58 -15.00 -23.31
CA ILE A 435 32.60 -15.90 -22.65
C ILE A 435 31.18 -15.80 -23.25
N SER A 436 30.90 -14.75 -24.01
CA SER A 436 29.67 -14.67 -24.80
C SER A 436 29.70 -15.62 -25.98
N ALA A 437 30.84 -15.69 -26.69
CA ALA A 437 31.03 -16.67 -27.77
C ALA A 437 31.07 -18.10 -27.23
N GLU A 438 31.82 -18.35 -26.16
CA GLU A 438 31.93 -19.67 -25.51
C GLU A 438 30.57 -20.17 -24.95
N SER A 439 29.59 -19.27 -24.68
CA SER A 439 28.23 -19.60 -24.20
C SER A 439 27.15 -19.47 -25.26
N GLU A 440 27.54 -19.52 -26.54
CA GLU A 440 26.60 -19.46 -27.68
C GLU A 440 25.63 -18.27 -27.65
N LYS A 441 26.18 -17.04 -27.44
CA LYS A 441 25.33 -15.84 -27.41
C LYS A 441 24.46 -15.74 -28.66
N PRO A 442 23.12 -15.53 -28.52
CA PRO A 442 22.21 -15.39 -29.65
C PRO A 442 22.56 -14.19 -30.55
N ASN A 443 22.55 -14.41 -31.87
CA ASN A 443 22.72 -13.33 -32.84
C ASN A 443 21.67 -12.24 -32.66
N GLY A 444 22.04 -10.98 -32.79
CA GLY A 444 21.13 -9.84 -32.61
C GLY A 444 20.80 -9.51 -31.15
N SER A 445 21.63 -10.00 -30.23
CA SER A 445 21.54 -9.66 -28.80
C SER A 445 22.82 -9.00 -28.30
N ASN A 446 22.70 -8.32 -27.17
CA ASN A 446 23.79 -7.70 -26.41
C ASN A 446 23.87 -8.31 -25.02
N ASP A 447 25.09 -8.59 -24.56
CA ASP A 447 25.43 -8.92 -23.19
C ASP A 447 26.10 -7.70 -22.54
N LEU A 448 25.52 -7.18 -21.46
CA LEU A 448 25.89 -5.91 -20.84
C LEU A 448 25.97 -6.04 -19.32
N ASP A 449 26.63 -5.09 -18.66
CA ASP A 449 26.67 -4.95 -17.20
C ASP A 449 27.05 -6.24 -16.45
N PRO A 450 28.14 -6.93 -16.82
CA PRO A 450 28.49 -8.19 -16.19
C PRO A 450 29.06 -8.01 -14.77
N ARG A 451 28.84 -9.04 -13.93
CA ARG A 451 29.40 -9.15 -12.57
C ARG A 451 29.86 -10.58 -12.29
N PHE A 452 31.04 -10.74 -11.70
CA PHE A 452 31.45 -12.02 -11.13
C PHE A 452 30.63 -12.40 -9.90
N SER A 453 30.43 -13.70 -9.70
CA SER A 453 30.02 -14.19 -8.39
C SER A 453 31.14 -14.02 -7.36
N PRO A 454 30.81 -13.97 -6.05
CA PRO A 454 31.82 -13.84 -5.00
C PRO A 454 32.90 -14.92 -4.96
N ASN A 455 32.68 -16.04 -5.65
CA ASN A 455 33.63 -17.15 -5.78
C ASN A 455 34.22 -17.27 -7.20
N ASN A 456 33.99 -16.32 -8.10
CA ASN A 456 34.38 -16.31 -9.51
C ASN A 456 33.85 -17.49 -10.36
N ALA A 457 32.95 -18.31 -9.83
CA ALA A 457 32.44 -19.47 -10.55
C ALA A 457 31.37 -19.12 -11.59
N GLN A 458 30.77 -17.96 -11.48
CA GLN A 458 29.65 -17.53 -12.30
C GLN A 458 29.79 -16.06 -12.69
N VAL A 459 29.13 -15.69 -13.79
CA VAL A 459 28.98 -14.30 -14.23
C VAL A 459 27.48 -14.05 -14.44
N ILE A 460 26.93 -13.02 -13.78
CA ILE A 460 25.60 -12.51 -14.07
C ILE A 460 25.70 -11.26 -14.94
N PHE A 461 24.72 -11.06 -15.81
CA PHE A 461 24.74 -9.94 -16.75
C PHE A 461 23.35 -9.61 -17.28
N THR A 462 23.21 -8.45 -17.91
CA THR A 462 22.01 -8.06 -18.65
C THR A 462 22.09 -8.56 -20.08
N ASN A 463 21.13 -9.37 -20.53
CA ASN A 463 20.96 -9.70 -21.95
C ASN A 463 19.75 -8.94 -22.53
N THR A 464 19.89 -8.43 -23.73
CA THR A 464 18.81 -7.71 -24.45
C THR A 464 18.96 -7.86 -25.95
N SER A 465 17.84 -7.78 -26.71
CA SER A 465 17.91 -7.63 -28.16
C SER A 465 18.63 -6.34 -28.55
N ASN A 466 19.27 -6.32 -29.70
CA ASN A 466 19.91 -5.12 -30.25
C ASN A 466 18.90 -4.12 -30.86
N ASP A 467 17.59 -4.39 -30.78
CA ASP A 467 16.53 -3.52 -31.27
C ASP A 467 16.31 -2.24 -30.40
N GLY A 468 16.86 -2.20 -29.18
CA GLY A 468 16.80 -1.09 -28.25
C GLY A 468 15.44 -0.92 -27.54
N ILE A 469 14.45 -1.79 -27.78
CA ILE A 469 13.10 -1.70 -27.23
C ILE A 469 12.62 -2.97 -26.52
N SER A 470 13.20 -4.12 -26.83
CA SER A 470 12.85 -5.40 -26.20
C SER A 470 13.16 -5.40 -24.70
N GLN A 471 12.39 -6.21 -23.99
CA GLN A 471 12.59 -6.43 -22.57
C GLN A 471 13.97 -7.00 -22.27
N LYS A 472 14.64 -6.43 -21.28
CA LYS A 472 15.93 -6.91 -20.79
C LYS A 472 15.76 -8.07 -19.82
N THR A 473 16.73 -8.95 -19.76
CA THR A 473 16.73 -10.16 -18.93
C THR A 473 18.06 -10.27 -18.22
N VAL A 474 18.05 -10.56 -16.94
CA VAL A 474 19.28 -10.94 -16.21
C VAL A 474 19.53 -12.42 -16.43
N MET A 475 20.69 -12.73 -16.94
CA MET A 475 21.17 -14.08 -17.22
C MET A 475 22.41 -14.40 -16.39
N MET A 476 22.76 -15.68 -16.33
CA MET A 476 23.96 -16.20 -15.68
C MET A 476 24.70 -17.14 -16.63
N ILE A 477 26.01 -17.05 -16.62
CA ILE A 477 26.94 -18.02 -17.22
C ILE A 477 27.68 -18.73 -16.09
N ASP A 478 27.72 -20.07 -16.12
CA ASP A 478 28.52 -20.88 -15.20
C ASP A 478 29.92 -21.11 -15.81
N LEU A 479 30.97 -20.51 -15.21
CA LEU A 479 32.34 -20.63 -15.62
C LEU A 479 33.04 -21.91 -15.14
N SER A 480 32.40 -22.64 -14.22
CA SER A 480 32.93 -23.90 -13.64
C SER A 480 32.57 -25.13 -14.47
N SER A 481 31.77 -24.99 -15.52
CA SER A 481 31.44 -26.08 -16.42
C SER A 481 32.71 -26.66 -17.07
N SER A 482 32.83 -27.98 -17.03
CA SER A 482 33.93 -28.70 -17.70
C SER A 482 33.64 -29.04 -19.17
N GLU A 483 32.47 -28.60 -19.66
CA GLU A 483 32.06 -28.81 -21.06
C GLU A 483 32.66 -27.73 -21.95
N SER A 484 32.76 -28.02 -23.26
CA SER A 484 33.33 -27.10 -24.26
C SER A 484 32.51 -25.79 -24.40
N ASP A 485 31.23 -25.85 -24.06
CA ASP A 485 30.29 -24.75 -24.17
C ASP A 485 29.79 -24.37 -22.77
N LEU A 486 29.79 -23.09 -22.46
CA LEU A 486 29.30 -22.56 -21.18
C LEU A 486 27.77 -22.46 -21.17
N ASP A 487 27.14 -22.93 -20.11
CA ASP A 487 25.69 -22.84 -19.95
C ASP A 487 25.20 -21.40 -19.64
N ARG A 488 24.18 -20.98 -20.38
CA ARG A 488 23.48 -19.70 -20.14
C ARG A 488 22.11 -19.96 -19.54
N THR A 489 21.80 -19.37 -18.40
CA THR A 489 20.49 -19.53 -17.74
C THR A 489 19.84 -18.20 -17.50
N ILE A 490 18.51 -18.13 -17.64
CA ILE A 490 17.71 -16.95 -17.30
C ILE A 490 17.47 -16.95 -15.79
N LEU A 491 17.87 -15.89 -15.10
CA LEU A 491 17.57 -15.68 -13.69
C LEU A 491 16.30 -14.84 -13.49
N PHE A 492 16.25 -13.67 -14.14
CA PHE A 492 15.14 -12.73 -13.93
C PHE A 492 14.72 -12.07 -15.25
N SER A 493 13.42 -12.15 -15.56
CA SER A 493 12.84 -11.42 -16.68
C SER A 493 12.48 -9.99 -16.29
N ASN A 494 12.43 -9.07 -17.27
CA ASN A 494 12.20 -7.65 -17.07
C ASN A 494 13.15 -7.08 -16.00
N ALA A 495 14.45 -7.33 -16.21
CA ALA A 495 15.49 -7.01 -15.25
C ALA A 495 16.79 -6.62 -15.96
N GLU A 496 17.53 -5.67 -15.41
CA GLU A 496 18.79 -5.14 -15.95
C GLU A 496 19.72 -4.69 -14.81
N MET A 497 21.00 -4.42 -15.16
CA MET A 497 22.02 -3.90 -14.24
C MET A 497 22.12 -4.74 -12.93
N PRO A 498 22.39 -6.03 -13.04
CA PRO A 498 22.42 -6.90 -11.87
C PRO A 498 23.64 -6.66 -11.00
N ASP A 499 23.47 -7.06 -9.74
CA ASP A 499 24.53 -7.19 -8.76
C ASP A 499 24.22 -8.36 -7.85
N PHE A 500 25.23 -9.09 -7.39
CA PHE A 500 25.03 -10.14 -6.40
C PHE A 500 26.25 -10.37 -5.53
N GLU A 501 26.01 -10.76 -4.27
CA GLU A 501 27.05 -10.98 -3.27
C GLU A 501 26.64 -12.06 -2.24
#